data_469054dc5123452310dfd820c0a378b8
#
_entry.id   469054dc5123452310dfd820c0a378b8
#
_cell.length_a   1.000
_cell.length_b   1.000
_cell.length_c   1.000
_cell.angle_alpha   90.00
_cell.angle_beta   90.00
_cell.angle_gamma   90.00
#
_symmetry.space_group_name_H-M   'P 1'
#
loop_
_entity.id
_entity.type
_entity.pdbx_description
1 polymer ?
#
loop_
_entity_poly.entity_id
_entity_poly.type
_entity_poly.pdbx_seq_one_letter_code
_entity_poly.pdbx_strand_id
1 'polypeptide(L)'
;MEQVNAVVDCDVARLNIPLRPWFARTGHGFVALLRRVPADVTQVYARVYTSETDYEEVAAQEHADGSWQVRCPADLFPAAGELRYEVFGTASDDEPCALGEGRLCVQAFGPQE
;
A
#
# COMPACT_ATOMS: atom_id res chain seq x y z
N MET A 1 15.50 -10.88 -8.55
CA MET A 1 15.30 -9.55 -7.93
C MET A 1 13.88 -9.10 -8.15
N GLU A 2 13.26 -8.64 -7.10
CA GLU A 2 11.87 -8.25 -7.16
C GLU A 2 11.72 -6.81 -7.61
N GLN A 3 10.75 -6.55 -8.47
CA GLN A 3 10.49 -5.20 -8.93
C GLN A 3 9.59 -4.49 -7.92
N VAL A 4 10.02 -3.30 -7.50
CA VAL A 4 9.25 -2.45 -6.61
C VAL A 4 8.55 -1.40 -7.46
N ASN A 5 7.23 -1.32 -7.34
CA ASN A 5 6.41 -0.42 -8.13
C ASN A 5 6.24 0.95 -7.47
N ALA A 6 6.36 1.01 -6.15
CA ALA A 6 6.22 2.27 -5.42
C ALA A 6 7.05 2.23 -4.15
N VAL A 7 7.54 3.40 -3.74
CA VAL A 7 8.24 3.58 -2.48
C VAL A 7 7.49 4.67 -1.71
N VAL A 8 7.10 4.34 -0.47
CA VAL A 8 6.29 5.22 0.35
C VAL A 8 7.03 5.48 1.66
N ASP A 9 7.15 6.74 2.04
CA ASP A 9 7.71 7.14 3.32
C ASP A 9 6.57 7.37 4.30
N CYS A 10 6.48 6.53 5.31
CA CYS A 10 5.35 6.54 6.23
C CYS A 10 5.45 7.61 7.30
N ASP A 11 6.60 8.26 7.44
CA ASP A 11 6.77 9.30 8.45
C ASP A 11 6.00 10.58 8.10
N VAL A 12 5.63 10.78 6.84
CA VAL A 12 4.91 11.99 6.43
C VAL A 12 3.50 12.04 6.99
N ALA A 13 2.96 10.90 7.43
CA ALA A 13 1.61 10.87 8.00
C ALA A 13 1.50 11.79 9.22
N ARG A 14 2.56 11.96 9.98
CA ARG A 14 2.57 12.83 11.15
C ARG A 14 2.41 14.31 10.80
N LEU A 15 2.64 14.64 9.53
CA LEU A 15 2.52 16.02 9.04
C LEU A 15 1.21 16.25 8.32
N ASN A 16 0.28 15.28 8.37
CA ASN A 16 -0.98 15.32 7.64
C ASN A 16 -0.79 15.43 6.14
N ILE A 17 0.33 14.88 5.64
CA ILE A 17 0.62 14.85 4.21
C ILE A 17 0.18 13.50 3.67
N PRO A 18 -0.60 13.48 2.57
CA PRO A 18 -1.00 12.19 1.99
C PRO A 18 0.22 11.40 1.51
N LEU A 19 0.10 10.08 1.56
CA LEU A 19 1.13 9.22 1.01
C LEU A 19 1.14 9.34 -0.52
N ARG A 20 2.25 8.93 -1.12
CA ARG A 20 2.39 8.99 -2.57
C ARG A 20 1.35 8.12 -3.24
N PRO A 21 0.81 8.54 -4.38
CA PRO A 21 -0.15 7.71 -5.09
C PRO A 21 0.50 6.44 -5.64
N TRP A 22 -0.28 5.38 -5.67
CA TRP A 22 0.11 4.13 -6.31
C TRP A 22 -0.49 4.09 -7.71
N PHE A 23 0.32 3.67 -8.68
CA PHE A 23 -0.12 3.53 -10.07
C PHE A 23 -0.03 2.05 -10.43
N ALA A 24 -1.18 1.39 -10.42
CA ALA A 24 -1.27 -0.04 -10.69
C ALA A 24 -1.89 -0.28 -12.06
N ARG A 25 -1.83 -1.52 -12.53
CA ARG A 25 -2.45 -1.92 -13.79
C ARG A 25 -3.33 -3.14 -13.56
N THR A 26 -4.42 -3.19 -14.31
CA THR A 26 -5.33 -4.33 -14.23
C THR A 26 -4.59 -5.62 -14.62
N GLY A 27 -4.82 -6.68 -13.86
CA GLY A 27 -4.23 -7.97 -14.13
C GLY A 27 -2.75 -8.09 -13.80
N HIS A 28 -2.16 -7.10 -13.14
CA HIS A 28 -0.76 -7.12 -12.75
C HIS A 28 -0.63 -7.01 -11.24
N GLY A 29 0.35 -7.71 -10.68
CA GLY A 29 0.70 -7.54 -9.29
C GLY A 29 1.34 -6.19 -9.04
N PHE A 30 1.32 -5.76 -7.79
CA PHE A 30 1.87 -4.47 -7.39
C PHE A 30 2.66 -4.65 -6.11
N VAL A 31 3.87 -4.13 -6.08
CA VAL A 31 4.74 -4.22 -4.90
C VAL A 31 5.06 -2.81 -4.43
N ALA A 32 4.73 -2.52 -3.18
CA ALA A 32 5.04 -1.24 -2.55
C ALA A 32 6.04 -1.45 -1.43
N LEU A 33 7.05 -0.61 -1.40
CA LEU A 33 8.03 -0.61 -0.31
C LEU A 33 7.68 0.53 0.64
N LEU A 34 7.47 0.19 1.91
CA LEU A 34 7.13 1.16 2.94
C LEU A 34 8.36 1.41 3.78
N ARG A 35 8.77 2.66 3.86
CA ARG A 35 9.95 3.07 4.61
C ARG A 35 9.55 4.00 5.74
N ARG A 36 10.45 4.16 6.70
CA ARG A 36 10.28 5.10 7.81
C ARG A 36 9.04 4.78 8.64
N VAL A 37 8.77 3.50 8.78
CA VAL A 37 7.72 3.01 9.66
C VAL A 37 8.22 3.18 11.10
N PRO A 38 7.38 3.67 12.03
CA PRO A 38 7.81 3.85 13.41
C PRO A 38 8.35 2.56 14.03
N ALA A 39 9.39 2.69 14.84
CA ALA A 39 10.11 1.53 15.38
C ALA A 39 9.27 0.67 16.33
N ASP A 40 8.24 1.26 16.94
CA ASP A 40 7.36 0.53 17.85
C ASP A 40 6.26 -0.27 17.14
N VAL A 41 6.20 -0.16 15.81
CA VAL A 41 5.22 -0.89 15.01
C VAL A 41 5.75 -2.31 14.79
N THR A 42 4.94 -3.31 15.13
CA THR A 42 5.33 -4.72 15.04
C THR A 42 4.70 -5.42 13.84
N GLN A 43 3.62 -4.86 13.30
CA GLN A 43 2.94 -5.40 12.12
C GLN A 43 2.46 -4.25 11.26
N VAL A 44 2.50 -4.45 9.95
CA VAL A 44 2.04 -3.46 9.00
C VAL A 44 1.13 -4.15 7.98
N TYR A 45 0.05 -3.49 7.63
CA TYR A 45 -0.84 -3.99 6.59
C TYR A 45 -1.42 -2.80 5.82
N ALA A 46 -1.85 -3.07 4.61
CA ALA A 46 -2.49 -2.09 3.77
C ALA A 46 -3.93 -2.49 3.50
N ARG A 47 -4.82 -1.51 3.46
CA ARG A 47 -6.18 -1.69 2.95
C ARG A 47 -6.22 -1.10 1.57
N VAL A 48 -6.46 -1.96 0.59
CA VAL A 48 -6.52 -1.56 -0.80
C VAL A 48 -7.99 -1.55 -1.20
N TYR A 49 -8.53 -0.38 -1.47
CA TYR A 49 -9.95 -0.25 -1.77
C TYR A 49 -10.22 -0.71 -3.18
N THR A 50 -11.23 -1.56 -3.31
CA THR A 50 -11.67 -2.08 -4.60
C THR A 50 -12.94 -1.40 -5.07
N SER A 51 -13.58 -0.63 -4.17
CA SER A 51 -14.71 0.24 -4.45
C SER A 51 -14.72 1.34 -3.41
N GLU A 52 -15.76 2.14 -3.37
CA GLU A 52 -15.86 3.20 -2.36
C GLU A 52 -15.96 2.65 -0.93
N THR A 53 -16.52 1.45 -0.79
CA THR A 53 -16.77 0.88 0.53
C THR A 53 -16.05 -0.44 0.77
N ASP A 54 -15.67 -1.16 -0.27
CA ASP A 54 -15.04 -2.47 -0.14
C ASP A 54 -13.53 -2.37 -0.25
N TYR A 55 -12.84 -3.19 0.54
CA TYR A 55 -11.38 -3.21 0.51
C TYR A 55 -10.87 -4.60 0.80
N GLU A 56 -9.61 -4.83 0.44
CA GLU A 56 -8.87 -6.03 0.78
C GLU A 56 -7.71 -5.65 1.67
N GLU A 57 -7.48 -6.42 2.72
CA GLU A 57 -6.31 -6.23 3.58
C GLU A 57 -5.16 -7.07 3.06
N VAL A 58 -4.00 -6.43 2.90
CA VAL A 58 -2.79 -7.08 2.45
C VAL A 58 -1.74 -6.90 3.53
N ALA A 59 -1.30 -8.00 4.12
CA ALA A 59 -0.27 -7.94 5.15
C ALA A 59 1.08 -7.64 4.51
N ALA A 60 1.86 -6.78 5.17
CA ALA A 60 3.21 -6.47 4.73
C ALA A 60 4.21 -7.42 5.35
N GLN A 61 5.34 -7.60 4.68
CA GLN A 61 6.46 -8.38 5.21
C GLN A 61 7.59 -7.44 5.59
N GLU A 62 8.14 -7.66 6.78
CA GLU A 62 9.27 -6.87 7.25
C GLU A 62 10.56 -7.40 6.63
N HIS A 63 11.41 -6.47 6.20
CA HIS A 63 12.74 -6.78 5.69
C HIS A 63 13.78 -6.46 6.74
N ALA A 64 14.97 -7.01 6.56
CA ALA A 64 16.05 -6.89 7.54
C ALA A 64 16.51 -5.44 7.77
N ASP A 65 16.26 -4.55 6.80
CA ASP A 65 16.66 -3.14 6.91
C ASP A 65 15.61 -2.27 7.60
N GLY A 66 14.54 -2.89 8.10
CA GLY A 66 13.47 -2.17 8.78
C GLY A 66 12.38 -1.64 7.87
N SER A 67 12.49 -1.87 6.57
CA SER A 67 11.41 -1.52 5.64
C SER A 67 10.38 -2.64 5.61
N TRP A 68 9.21 -2.32 5.09
CA TRP A 68 8.11 -3.27 4.94
C TRP A 68 7.67 -3.31 3.49
N GLN A 69 7.28 -4.48 3.03
CA GLN A 69 6.88 -4.67 1.65
C GLN A 69 5.44 -5.16 1.59
N VAL A 70 4.59 -4.45 0.84
CA VAL A 70 3.22 -4.84 0.55
C VAL A 70 3.19 -5.41 -0.85
N ARG A 71 2.72 -6.65 -0.97
CA ARG A 71 2.66 -7.33 -2.26
C ARG A 71 1.21 -7.60 -2.60
N CYS A 72 0.67 -6.88 -3.58
CA CYS A 72 -0.70 -7.02 -4.02
C CYS A 72 -0.76 -8.03 -5.16
N PRO A 73 -1.63 -9.05 -5.06
CA PRO A 73 -1.74 -10.04 -6.14
C PRO A 73 -2.36 -9.44 -7.38
N ALA A 74 -2.15 -10.10 -8.52
CA ALA A 74 -2.59 -9.59 -9.81
C ALA A 74 -4.10 -9.47 -9.92
N ASP A 75 -4.85 -10.33 -9.22
CA ASP A 75 -6.30 -10.31 -9.28
C ASP A 75 -6.94 -9.25 -8.39
N LEU A 76 -6.13 -8.49 -7.66
CA LEU A 76 -6.64 -7.43 -6.80
C LEU A 76 -7.18 -6.25 -7.59
N PHE A 77 -6.69 -6.07 -8.82
CA PHE A 77 -7.07 -4.94 -9.66
C PHE A 77 -7.80 -5.43 -10.91
N PRO A 78 -9.09 -5.82 -10.78
CA PRO A 78 -9.81 -6.36 -11.94
C PRO A 78 -10.29 -5.29 -12.91
N ALA A 79 -10.40 -4.05 -12.48
CA ALA A 79 -10.93 -2.97 -13.32
C ALA A 79 -10.15 -1.70 -13.09
N ALA A 80 -10.04 -0.89 -14.14
CA ALA A 80 -9.41 0.42 -14.06
C ALA A 80 -10.28 1.40 -13.28
N GLY A 81 -9.65 2.36 -12.63
CA GLY A 81 -10.39 3.38 -11.89
C GLY A 81 -9.50 4.09 -10.91
N GLU A 82 -10.08 5.08 -10.22
CA GLU A 82 -9.40 5.82 -9.19
C GLU A 82 -9.98 5.42 -7.84
N LEU A 83 -9.11 4.88 -7.00
CA LEU A 83 -9.49 4.35 -5.71
C LEU A 83 -8.54 4.94 -4.66
N ARG A 84 -8.45 4.28 -3.52
CA ARG A 84 -7.53 4.72 -2.47
C ARG A 84 -6.93 3.52 -1.78
N TYR A 85 -5.85 3.75 -1.06
CA TYR A 85 -5.27 2.75 -0.17
C TYR A 85 -4.97 3.41 1.16
N GLU A 86 -4.95 2.60 2.20
CA GLU A 86 -4.58 3.04 3.55
C GLU A 86 -3.53 2.10 4.10
N VAL A 87 -2.60 2.65 4.88
CA VAL A 87 -1.57 1.86 5.53
C VAL A 87 -1.78 1.96 7.03
N PHE A 88 -1.81 0.81 7.69
CA PHE A 88 -2.00 0.71 9.12
C PHE A 88 -0.88 -0.11 9.73
N GLY A 89 -0.59 0.17 10.99
CA GLY A 89 0.33 -0.63 11.75
C GLY A 89 -0.26 -1.01 13.09
N THR A 90 0.36 -2.00 13.72
CA THR A 90 0.02 -2.40 15.09
C THR A 90 1.24 -2.13 15.94
N ALA A 91 1.07 -1.30 16.95
CA ALA A 91 2.15 -0.97 17.87
C ALA A 91 2.37 -2.11 18.88
N SER A 92 3.41 -1.99 19.66
CA SER A 92 3.81 -3.05 20.60
C SER A 92 2.76 -3.34 21.67
N ASP A 93 1.82 -2.42 21.89
CA ASP A 93 0.72 -2.60 22.85
C ASP A 93 -0.54 -3.12 22.17
N ASP A 94 -0.45 -3.59 20.92
CA ASP A 94 -1.53 -4.07 20.10
C ASP A 94 -2.55 -3.00 19.70
N GLU A 95 -2.19 -1.73 19.86
CA GLU A 95 -3.03 -0.64 19.42
C GLU A 95 -2.87 -0.42 17.91
N PRO A 96 -3.96 -0.37 17.15
CA PRO A 96 -3.84 -0.03 15.74
C PRO A 96 -3.51 1.45 15.58
N CYS A 97 -2.66 1.75 14.60
CA CYS A 97 -2.35 3.13 14.27
C CYS A 97 -2.34 3.31 12.76
N ALA A 98 -2.93 4.42 12.32
CA ALA A 98 -2.92 4.76 10.91
C ALA A 98 -1.55 5.33 10.54
N LEU A 99 -0.95 4.79 9.49
CA LEU A 99 0.32 5.26 8.99
C LEU A 99 0.16 6.19 7.79
N GLY A 100 -1.05 6.28 7.26
CA GLY A 100 -1.37 7.21 6.19
C GLY A 100 -2.29 6.62 5.15
N GLU A 101 -2.71 7.48 4.23
CA GLU A 101 -3.52 7.05 3.09
C GLU A 101 -3.06 7.77 1.83
N GLY A 102 -3.35 7.19 0.68
CA GLY A 102 -3.01 7.76 -0.59
C GLY A 102 -3.98 7.35 -1.66
N ARG A 103 -3.82 7.92 -2.84
CA ARG A 103 -4.64 7.60 -3.98
C ARG A 103 -4.12 6.34 -4.66
N LEU A 104 -5.03 5.56 -5.20
CA LEU A 104 -4.71 4.37 -5.97
C LEU A 104 -5.31 4.54 -7.36
N CYS A 105 -4.45 4.67 -8.36
CA CYS A 105 -4.86 4.84 -9.74
C CYS A 105 -4.59 3.54 -10.47
N VAL A 106 -5.65 2.88 -10.91
CA VAL A 106 -5.54 1.62 -11.63
C VAL A 106 -5.80 1.89 -13.10
N GLN A 107 -4.82 1.59 -13.94
CA GLN A 107 -4.92 1.81 -15.38
C GLN A 107 -5.19 0.49 -16.07
N ALA A 108 -5.91 0.57 -17.18
CA ALA A 108 -6.17 -0.62 -17.97
C ALA A 108 -4.86 -1.14 -18.56
N PHE A 109 -4.70 -2.46 -18.53
CA PHE A 109 -3.57 -3.12 -19.18
C PHE A 109 -3.96 -3.53 -20.58
N GLY A 110 -3.00 -3.43 -21.48
CA GLY A 110 -3.14 -3.89 -22.84
C GLY A 110 -2.86 -2.78 -23.84
N PRO A 111 -2.86 -3.12 -25.13
CA PRO A 111 -2.60 -2.10 -26.13
C PRO A 111 -3.71 -1.06 -26.11
N GLN A 112 -3.29 0.17 -26.25
CA GLN A 112 -4.22 1.27 -26.35
C GLN A 112 -4.53 1.47 -27.82
N GLU A 113 -5.78 1.33 -28.16
CA GLU A 113 -6.22 1.54 -29.53
C GLU A 113 -6.45 3.01 -29.81
#